data_86c18aba7d4078147b4d9626a92fd174
#
_entry.id   86c18aba7d4078147b4d9626a92fd174
#
_cell.length_a   1.000
_cell.length_b   1.000
_cell.length_c   1.000
_cell.angle_alpha   90.00
_cell.angle_beta   90.00
_cell.angle_gamma   90.00
#
_symmetry.space_group_name_H-M   'P 1'
#
loop_
_entity.id
_entity.type
_entity.pdbx_description
1 polymer ?
#
loop_
_entity_poly.entity_id
_entity_poly.type
_entity_poly.pdbx_seq_one_letter_code
_entity_poly.pdbx_strand_id
1 'polypeptide(L)'
;YFVVFIVPMRMVYYSAAKPLLSPPGIEFEKESVWQHIKGWLSPPVIAVFIGLALYISQIRLPVVVDDTISGIGSVCSPLGMILCGLSLGKHKLCMLMNVRYLRLPLLRNFLMPALTIALLYFLPLDPLVAKVVVIFSALPVASLLAAFTIQYDPEPGARLESAGSVLFSIIACAVTIPLWAYMADILFV
;
A
#
# COMPACT_ATOMS: atom_id res chain seq x y z
N TYR A 1 -11.60 10.47 -9.06
CA TYR A 1 -11.58 9.02 -9.32
C TYR A 1 -10.54 8.29 -8.45
N PHE A 2 -9.29 8.75 -8.45
CA PHE A 2 -8.19 8.09 -7.71
C PHE A 2 -8.45 7.96 -6.20
N VAL A 3 -8.95 9.00 -5.55
CA VAL A 3 -9.26 8.99 -4.11
C VAL A 3 -10.36 7.99 -3.78
N VAL A 4 -11.41 7.92 -4.60
CA VAL A 4 -12.53 6.99 -4.41
C VAL A 4 -12.07 5.53 -4.50
N PHE A 5 -11.09 5.24 -5.35
CA PHE A 5 -10.52 3.90 -5.49
C PHE A 5 -9.57 3.54 -4.32
N ILE A 6 -8.78 4.51 -3.83
CA ILE A 6 -7.81 4.28 -2.75
C ILE A 6 -8.48 4.02 -1.40
N VAL A 7 -9.58 4.69 -1.08
CA VAL A 7 -10.21 4.61 0.23
C VAL A 7 -10.62 3.17 0.60
N PRO A 8 -11.41 2.44 -0.19
CA PRO A 8 -11.78 1.06 0.13
C PRO A 8 -10.56 0.12 0.17
N MET A 9 -9.58 0.32 -0.72
CA MET A 9 -8.35 -0.47 -0.71
C MET A 9 -7.55 -0.29 0.58
N ARG A 10 -7.43 0.94 1.08
CA ARG A 10 -6.78 1.22 2.37
C ARG A 10 -7.52 0.60 3.53
N MET A 11 -8.85 0.66 3.54
CA MET A 11 -9.65 0.03 4.57
C MET A 11 -9.39 -1.48 4.65
N VAL A 12 -9.43 -2.18 3.51
CA VAL A 12 -9.09 -3.60 3.43
C VAL A 12 -7.66 -3.86 3.90
N TYR A 13 -6.71 -3.03 3.48
CA TYR A 13 -5.31 -3.19 3.84
C TYR A 13 -5.08 -3.08 5.36
N TYR A 14 -5.64 -2.06 6.02
CA TYR A 14 -5.50 -1.89 7.47
C TYR A 14 -6.23 -2.96 8.27
N SER A 15 -7.38 -3.44 7.78
CA SER A 15 -8.14 -4.49 8.44
C SER A 15 -7.47 -5.86 8.30
N ALA A 16 -6.88 -6.14 7.15
CA ALA A 16 -6.27 -7.43 6.85
C ALA A 16 -4.81 -7.55 7.34
N ALA A 17 -4.10 -6.43 7.57
CA ALA A 17 -2.69 -6.46 7.92
C ALA A 17 -2.41 -7.23 9.23
N LYS A 18 -3.20 -6.99 10.27
CA LYS A 18 -3.03 -7.65 11.57
C LYS A 18 -3.20 -9.18 11.48
N PRO A 19 -4.32 -9.73 10.96
CA PRO A 19 -4.51 -11.18 10.91
C PRO A 19 -3.57 -11.89 9.93
N LEU A 20 -3.13 -11.21 8.86
CA LEU A 20 -2.26 -11.83 7.85
C LEU A 20 -0.78 -11.88 8.28
N LEU A 21 -0.32 -10.93 9.10
CA LEU A 21 1.08 -10.83 9.51
C LEU A 21 1.34 -11.47 10.88
N SER A 22 0.30 -11.87 11.60
CA SER A 22 0.46 -12.59 12.87
C SER A 22 0.84 -14.06 12.62
N PRO A 23 1.83 -14.62 13.35
CA PRO A 23 2.27 -15.99 13.14
C PRO A 23 1.14 -16.99 13.42
N PRO A 24 1.06 -18.11 12.65
CA PRO A 24 0.12 -19.18 12.90
C PRO A 24 0.46 -19.85 14.26
N GLY A 25 -0.44 -19.74 15.22
CA GLY A 25 -0.25 -20.35 16.56
C GLY A 25 -0.54 -19.41 17.73
N ILE A 26 -0.65 -18.10 17.49
CA ILE A 26 -1.36 -17.24 18.43
C ILE A 26 -2.84 -17.51 18.15
N GLU A 27 -3.44 -18.45 18.88
CA GLU A 27 -4.89 -18.55 18.94
C GLU A 27 -5.37 -17.15 19.32
N PHE A 28 -5.89 -16.45 18.34
CA PHE A 28 -6.80 -15.37 18.66
C PHE A 28 -7.92 -16.08 19.44
N GLU A 29 -7.81 -16.06 20.78
CA GLU A 29 -8.89 -16.43 21.67
C GLU A 29 -10.16 -15.99 20.97
N LYS A 30 -11.17 -16.88 20.83
CA LYS A 30 -12.40 -16.61 20.05
C LYS A 30 -12.85 -15.18 20.34
N GLU A 31 -12.21 -14.26 19.62
CA GLU A 31 -12.47 -12.84 19.80
C GLU A 31 -13.95 -12.71 19.45
N SER A 32 -14.73 -12.38 20.44
CA SER A 32 -16.13 -12.02 20.30
C SER A 32 -16.24 -11.14 19.06
N VAL A 33 -17.32 -11.30 18.30
CA VAL A 33 -17.63 -10.46 17.12
C VAL A 33 -17.38 -8.97 17.41
N TRP A 34 -17.53 -8.56 18.68
CA TRP A 34 -17.18 -7.24 19.19
C TRP A 34 -15.69 -6.88 19.13
N GLN A 35 -14.81 -7.83 19.32
CA GLN A 35 -13.36 -7.61 19.23
C GLN A 35 -12.90 -7.54 17.76
N HIS A 36 -13.54 -8.28 16.86
CA HIS A 36 -13.37 -8.12 15.42
C HIS A 36 -13.81 -6.73 14.96
N ILE A 37 -14.98 -6.25 15.41
CA ILE A 37 -15.46 -4.89 15.11
C ILE A 37 -14.50 -3.83 15.70
N LYS A 38 -13.97 -4.05 16.89
CA LYS A 38 -12.96 -3.17 17.51
C LYS A 38 -11.63 -3.16 16.75
N GLY A 39 -11.26 -4.27 16.12
CA GLY A 39 -10.10 -4.35 15.20
C GLY A 39 -10.32 -3.54 13.92
N TRP A 40 -11.56 -3.51 13.42
CA TRP A 40 -11.94 -2.65 12.29
C TRP A 40 -11.98 -1.16 12.65
N LEU A 41 -12.23 -0.81 13.91
CA LEU A 41 -12.14 0.56 14.42
C LEU A 41 -10.71 0.95 14.81
N SER A 42 -9.71 0.53 14.05
CA SER A 42 -8.34 1.01 14.25
C SER A 42 -8.25 2.52 13.96
N PRO A 43 -7.38 3.29 14.67
CA PRO A 43 -7.26 4.73 14.46
C PRO A 43 -7.09 5.17 13.00
N PRO A 44 -6.33 4.45 12.15
CA PRO A 44 -6.23 4.78 10.73
C PRO A 44 -7.55 4.64 9.97
N VAL A 45 -8.38 3.65 10.30
CA VAL A 45 -9.68 3.44 9.66
C VAL A 45 -10.65 4.54 10.06
N ILE A 46 -10.68 4.91 11.34
CA ILE A 46 -11.48 6.03 11.84
C ILE A 46 -11.10 7.33 11.12
N ALA A 47 -9.79 7.59 10.96
CA ALA A 47 -9.31 8.77 10.25
C ALA A 47 -9.75 8.80 8.78
N VAL A 48 -9.79 7.64 8.10
CA VAL A 48 -10.31 7.54 6.73
C VAL A 48 -11.81 7.88 6.68
N PHE A 49 -12.61 7.39 7.63
CA PHE A 49 -14.04 7.71 7.68
C PHE A 49 -14.29 9.20 7.96
N ILE A 50 -13.52 9.79 8.89
CA ILE A 50 -13.62 11.23 9.19
C ILE A 50 -13.24 12.04 7.93
N GLY A 51 -12.15 11.69 7.26
CA GLY A 51 -11.73 12.36 6.03
C GLY A 51 -12.76 12.23 4.92
N LEU A 52 -13.39 11.06 4.76
CA LEU A 52 -14.45 10.85 3.78
C LEU A 52 -15.71 11.66 4.12
N ALA A 53 -16.10 11.73 5.39
CA ALA A 53 -17.23 12.52 5.84
C ALA A 53 -17.01 14.02 5.59
N LEU A 54 -15.82 14.53 5.88
CA LEU A 54 -15.43 15.92 5.58
C LEU A 54 -15.45 16.19 4.07
N TYR A 55 -14.96 15.25 3.28
CA TYR A 55 -14.97 15.37 1.82
C TYR A 55 -16.39 15.43 1.24
N ILE A 56 -17.30 14.57 1.73
CA ILE A 56 -18.70 14.56 1.27
C ILE A 56 -19.44 15.81 1.75
N SER A 57 -19.19 16.23 2.99
CA SER A 57 -19.84 17.42 3.58
C SER A 57 -19.33 18.73 2.98
N GLN A 58 -18.25 18.71 2.20
CA GLN A 58 -17.61 19.91 1.58
C GLN A 58 -17.29 20.99 2.62
N ILE A 59 -17.13 20.62 3.89
CA ILE A 59 -16.78 21.55 4.96
C ILE A 59 -15.34 21.95 4.81
N ARG A 60 -15.10 23.25 4.62
CA ARG A 60 -13.74 23.80 4.60
C ARG A 60 -13.23 23.94 6.03
N LEU A 61 -12.16 23.23 6.33
CA LEU A 61 -11.48 23.37 7.60
C LEU A 61 -10.78 24.74 7.70
N PRO A 62 -10.64 25.29 8.92
CA PRO A 62 -9.77 26.46 9.13
C PRO A 62 -8.36 26.17 8.57
N VAL A 63 -7.76 27.17 7.91
CA VAL A 63 -6.47 27.03 7.23
C VAL A 63 -5.38 26.43 8.14
N VAL A 64 -5.33 26.84 9.39
CA VAL A 64 -4.37 26.34 10.38
C VAL A 64 -4.52 24.83 10.62
N VAL A 65 -5.76 24.31 10.65
CA VAL A 65 -6.05 22.88 10.86
C VAL A 65 -5.69 22.10 9.61
N ASP A 66 -6.04 22.60 8.44
CA ASP A 66 -5.76 21.97 7.15
C ASP A 66 -4.26 21.88 6.89
N ASP A 67 -3.52 22.97 7.09
CA ASP A 67 -2.06 23.01 6.96
C ASP A 67 -1.37 22.06 7.95
N THR A 68 -1.87 21.98 9.19
CA THR A 68 -1.32 21.08 10.22
C THR A 68 -1.51 19.62 9.83
N ILE A 69 -2.73 19.23 9.43
CA ILE A 69 -3.03 17.86 9.03
C ILE A 69 -2.25 17.48 7.77
N SER A 70 -2.18 18.38 6.80
CA SER A 70 -1.41 18.20 5.57
C SER A 70 0.09 18.06 5.86
N GLY A 71 0.64 18.90 6.75
CA GLY A 71 2.03 18.84 7.21
C GLY A 71 2.35 17.48 7.85
N ILE A 72 1.52 17.00 8.79
CA ILE A 72 1.70 15.70 9.43
C ILE A 72 1.58 14.57 8.38
N GLY A 73 0.61 14.66 7.48
CA GLY A 73 0.41 13.68 6.41
C GLY A 73 1.60 13.57 5.47
N SER A 74 2.23 14.70 5.12
CA SER A 74 3.38 14.75 4.21
C SER A 74 4.62 14.05 4.77
N VAL A 75 4.78 14.01 6.09
CA VAL A 75 5.92 13.35 6.76
C VAL A 75 5.81 11.82 6.72
N CYS A 76 4.63 11.27 6.50
CA CYS A 76 4.40 9.82 6.48
C CYS A 76 5.25 9.09 5.44
N SER A 77 5.38 9.63 4.22
CA SER A 77 6.17 9.03 3.15
C SER A 77 7.69 9.05 3.43
N PRO A 78 8.31 10.18 3.81
CA PRO A 78 9.72 10.21 4.22
C PRO A 78 10.02 9.29 5.41
N LEU A 79 9.16 9.24 6.42
CA LEU A 79 9.34 8.34 7.56
C LEU A 79 9.31 6.86 7.14
N GLY A 80 8.42 6.50 6.22
CA GLY A 80 8.40 5.15 5.66
C GLY A 80 9.70 4.79 4.93
N MET A 81 10.28 5.71 4.18
CA MET A 81 11.56 5.50 3.49
C MET A 81 12.73 5.38 4.50
N ILE A 82 12.75 6.22 5.52
CA ILE A 82 13.75 6.14 6.61
C ILE A 82 13.65 4.80 7.34
N LEU A 83 12.43 4.33 7.64
CA LEU A 83 12.20 3.05 8.30
C LEU A 83 12.71 1.88 7.46
N CYS A 84 12.46 1.90 6.15
CA CYS A 84 13.02 0.92 5.22
C CYS A 84 14.55 0.98 5.20
N GLY A 85 15.13 2.17 5.12
CA GLY A 85 16.58 2.38 5.15
C GLY A 85 17.23 1.86 6.44
N LEU A 86 16.62 2.13 7.59
CA LEU A 86 17.10 1.64 8.89
C LEU A 86 17.03 0.11 9.01
N SER A 87 15.98 -0.48 8.46
CA SER A 87 15.83 -1.95 8.44
C SER A 87 16.88 -2.61 7.56
N LEU A 88 17.24 -1.98 6.45
CA LEU A 88 18.25 -2.49 5.51
C LEU A 88 19.68 -2.18 5.96
N GLY A 89 19.91 -1.06 6.63
CA GLY A 89 21.25 -0.59 7.03
C GLY A 89 21.97 -1.53 8.03
N LYS A 90 21.25 -2.41 8.69
CA LYS A 90 21.81 -3.45 9.58
C LYS A 90 22.35 -4.67 8.83
N HIS A 91 22.10 -4.78 7.53
CA HIS A 91 22.41 -5.95 6.72
C HIS A 91 23.33 -5.59 5.56
N LYS A 92 24.19 -6.53 5.15
CA LYS A 92 25.07 -6.35 3.98
C LYS A 92 24.24 -6.30 2.71
N LEU A 93 24.52 -5.37 1.80
CA LEU A 93 23.81 -5.23 0.51
C LEU A 93 23.75 -6.54 -0.29
N CYS A 94 24.76 -7.40 -0.16
CA CYS A 94 24.80 -8.71 -0.82
C CYS A 94 23.67 -9.65 -0.33
N MET A 95 23.19 -9.51 0.91
CA MET A 95 22.07 -10.29 1.42
C MET A 95 20.72 -9.85 0.83
N LEU A 96 20.64 -8.59 0.38
CA LEU A 96 19.43 -8.02 -0.24
C LEU A 96 19.23 -8.51 -1.67
N MET A 97 20.27 -8.94 -2.36
CA MET A 97 20.18 -9.48 -3.72
C MET A 97 19.66 -10.91 -3.81
N ASN A 98 19.00 -11.39 -2.79
CA ASN A 98 18.37 -12.71 -2.80
C ASN A 98 17.12 -12.67 -3.70
N VAL A 99 17.03 -13.63 -4.62
CA VAL A 99 15.87 -13.81 -5.53
C VAL A 99 14.53 -13.88 -4.79
N ARG A 100 14.55 -14.28 -3.54
CA ARG A 100 13.36 -14.34 -2.69
C ARG A 100 12.71 -12.96 -2.49
N TYR A 101 13.52 -11.90 -2.35
CA TYR A 101 13.02 -10.53 -2.15
C TYR A 101 12.52 -9.87 -3.44
N LEU A 102 12.92 -10.40 -4.60
CA LEU A 102 12.46 -9.93 -5.90
C LEU A 102 11.07 -10.47 -6.30
N ARG A 103 10.61 -11.56 -5.70
CA ARG A 103 9.32 -12.19 -6.07
C ARG A 103 8.14 -11.23 -5.91
N LEU A 104 8.03 -10.57 -4.76
CA LEU A 104 6.95 -9.62 -4.48
C LEU A 104 6.97 -8.40 -5.42
N PRO A 105 8.10 -7.71 -5.62
CA PRO A 105 8.21 -6.63 -6.60
C PRO A 105 7.86 -7.06 -8.02
N LEU A 106 8.35 -8.22 -8.49
CA LEU A 106 8.05 -8.73 -9.82
C LEU A 106 6.56 -9.02 -10.01
N LEU A 107 5.94 -9.73 -9.06
CA LEU A 107 4.50 -9.99 -9.08
C LEU A 107 3.69 -8.68 -9.10
N ARG A 108 4.04 -7.74 -8.24
CA ARG A 108 3.27 -6.51 -8.10
C ARG A 108 3.47 -5.56 -9.29
N ASN A 109 4.71 -5.35 -9.72
CA ASN A 109 5.01 -4.33 -10.72
C ASN A 109 4.84 -4.80 -12.16
N PHE A 110 4.81 -6.12 -12.40
CA PHE A 110 4.62 -6.69 -13.74
C PHE A 110 3.34 -7.48 -13.88
N LEU A 111 3.11 -8.48 -13.02
CA LEU A 111 1.96 -9.37 -13.17
C LEU A 111 0.64 -8.64 -12.88
N MET A 112 0.57 -7.84 -11.81
CA MET A 112 -0.67 -7.15 -11.44
C MET A 112 -1.12 -6.15 -12.50
N PRO A 113 -0.28 -5.25 -13.03
CA PRO A 113 -0.70 -4.36 -14.11
C PRO A 113 -1.07 -5.10 -15.40
N ALA A 114 -0.33 -6.16 -15.76
CA ALA A 114 -0.65 -6.97 -16.92
C ALA A 114 -2.03 -7.63 -16.81
N LEU A 115 -2.34 -8.24 -15.65
CA LEU A 115 -3.66 -8.81 -15.37
C LEU A 115 -4.74 -7.74 -15.35
N THR A 116 -4.44 -6.57 -14.80
CA THR A 116 -5.38 -5.44 -14.76
C THR A 116 -5.71 -4.97 -16.18
N ILE A 117 -4.73 -4.80 -17.05
CA ILE A 117 -4.96 -4.46 -18.46
C ILE A 117 -5.80 -5.54 -19.15
N ALA A 118 -5.43 -6.81 -18.98
CA ALA A 118 -6.15 -7.93 -19.57
C ALA A 118 -7.62 -7.97 -19.12
N LEU A 119 -7.88 -7.71 -17.84
CA LEU A 119 -9.23 -7.67 -17.29
C LEU A 119 -10.03 -6.47 -17.81
N LEU A 120 -9.42 -5.28 -17.81
CA LEU A 120 -10.07 -4.03 -18.22
C LEU A 120 -10.33 -3.99 -19.72
N TYR A 121 -9.56 -4.73 -20.53
CA TYR A 121 -9.78 -4.84 -21.98
C TYR A 121 -11.16 -5.44 -22.34
N PHE A 122 -11.66 -6.32 -21.47
CA PHE A 122 -12.98 -6.94 -21.65
C PHE A 122 -14.14 -6.15 -21.02
N LEU A 123 -13.84 -5.13 -20.20
CA LEU A 123 -14.87 -4.31 -19.56
C LEU A 123 -15.08 -3.01 -20.35
N PRO A 124 -16.33 -2.64 -20.67
CA PRO A 124 -16.64 -1.35 -21.31
C PRO A 124 -16.57 -0.23 -20.26
N LEU A 125 -15.35 0.19 -19.90
CA LEU A 125 -15.10 1.27 -18.95
C LEU A 125 -14.63 2.52 -19.67
N ASP A 126 -14.85 3.67 -19.02
CA ASP A 126 -14.29 4.94 -19.47
C ASP A 126 -12.75 4.83 -19.58
N PRO A 127 -12.14 5.23 -20.71
CA PRO A 127 -10.69 5.15 -20.91
C PRO A 127 -9.89 5.82 -19.79
N LEU A 128 -10.36 6.93 -19.24
CA LEU A 128 -9.70 7.63 -18.15
C LEU A 128 -9.68 6.78 -16.87
N VAL A 129 -10.80 6.12 -16.57
CA VAL A 129 -10.89 5.23 -15.39
C VAL A 129 -9.97 4.02 -15.56
N ALA A 130 -9.95 3.43 -16.75
CA ALA A 130 -9.07 2.30 -17.06
C ALA A 130 -7.59 2.66 -16.87
N LYS A 131 -7.15 3.80 -17.42
CA LYS A 131 -5.78 4.31 -17.25
C LYS A 131 -5.42 4.52 -15.77
N VAL A 132 -6.31 5.13 -14.99
CA VAL A 132 -6.09 5.34 -13.54
C VAL A 132 -5.92 4.02 -12.80
N VAL A 133 -6.75 3.02 -13.09
CA VAL A 133 -6.69 1.70 -12.42
C VAL A 133 -5.40 0.97 -12.79
N VAL A 134 -4.96 1.01 -14.05
CA VAL A 134 -3.69 0.42 -14.48
C VAL A 134 -2.50 1.06 -13.77
N ILE A 135 -2.43 2.39 -13.73
CA ILE A 135 -1.36 3.11 -13.02
C ILE A 135 -1.37 2.78 -11.53
N PHE A 136 -2.57 2.69 -10.92
CA PHE A 136 -2.69 2.31 -9.51
C PHE A 136 -2.17 0.89 -9.24
N SER A 137 -2.44 -0.06 -10.12
CA SER A 137 -1.95 -1.43 -9.99
C SER A 137 -0.43 -1.54 -10.14
N ALA A 138 0.19 -0.59 -10.89
CA ALA A 138 1.64 -0.50 -11.08
C ALA A 138 2.39 0.21 -9.96
N LEU A 139 1.68 0.76 -8.95
CA LEU A 139 2.32 1.42 -7.80
C LEU A 139 3.18 0.43 -6.99
N PRO A 140 4.29 0.92 -6.39
CA PRO A 140 5.18 0.08 -5.61
C PRO A 140 4.50 -0.54 -4.39
N VAL A 141 5.14 -1.55 -3.82
CA VAL A 141 4.73 -2.11 -2.53
C VAL A 141 4.78 -0.99 -1.49
N ALA A 142 3.70 -0.86 -0.72
CA ALA A 142 3.58 0.21 0.26
C ALA A 142 4.69 0.12 1.33
N SER A 143 5.34 1.24 1.63
CA SER A 143 6.35 1.34 2.70
C SER A 143 5.80 0.95 4.08
N LEU A 144 4.48 1.08 4.28
CA LEU A 144 3.76 0.60 5.45
C LEU A 144 3.89 -0.92 5.67
N LEU A 145 4.17 -1.71 4.62
CA LEU A 145 4.42 -3.14 4.79
C LEU A 145 5.60 -3.39 5.73
N ALA A 146 6.70 -2.67 5.57
CA ALA A 146 7.85 -2.79 6.46
C ALA A 146 7.50 -2.38 7.90
N ALA A 147 6.70 -1.33 8.09
CA ALA A 147 6.23 -0.90 9.40
C ALA A 147 5.35 -1.95 10.08
N PHE A 148 4.41 -2.53 9.36
CA PHE A 148 3.53 -3.57 9.89
C PHE A 148 4.28 -4.88 10.19
N THR A 149 5.23 -5.26 9.35
CA THR A 149 6.07 -6.45 9.62
C THR A 149 6.89 -6.25 10.89
N ILE A 150 7.45 -5.06 11.13
CA ILE A 150 8.16 -4.75 12.38
C ILE A 150 7.22 -4.85 13.59
N GLN A 151 5.97 -4.41 13.43
CA GLN A 151 5.00 -4.35 14.52
C GLN A 151 4.37 -5.72 14.85
N TYR A 152 4.07 -6.52 13.84
CA TYR A 152 3.24 -7.72 14.00
C TYR A 152 4.01 -9.03 13.80
N ASP A 153 5.15 -9.01 13.10
CA ASP A 153 5.94 -10.21 12.84
C ASP A 153 7.21 -10.21 13.70
N PRO A 154 7.37 -11.17 14.63
CA PRO A 154 8.54 -11.28 15.47
C PRO A 154 9.78 -11.80 14.71
N GLU A 155 9.62 -12.40 13.51
CA GLU A 155 10.72 -12.99 12.75
C GLU A 155 11.66 -11.92 12.16
N PRO A 156 12.97 -11.94 12.52
CA PRO A 156 13.93 -10.98 11.97
C PRO A 156 14.08 -11.09 10.44
N GLY A 157 13.90 -12.30 9.89
CA GLY A 157 13.96 -12.58 8.45
C GLY A 157 12.83 -11.90 7.66
N ALA A 158 11.62 -11.89 8.19
CA ALA A 158 10.45 -11.25 7.57
C ALA A 158 10.61 -9.73 7.47
N ARG A 159 11.24 -9.11 8.47
CA ARG A 159 11.54 -7.67 8.47
C ARG A 159 12.51 -7.29 7.35
N LEU A 160 13.54 -8.10 7.14
CA LEU A 160 14.49 -7.88 6.05
C LEU A 160 13.85 -8.11 4.68
N GLU A 161 13.03 -9.16 4.56
CA GLU A 161 12.32 -9.50 3.33
C GLU A 161 11.32 -8.39 2.94
N SER A 162 10.55 -7.86 3.87
CA SER A 162 9.59 -6.79 3.63
C SER A 162 10.29 -5.48 3.23
N ALA A 163 11.32 -5.08 3.97
CA ALA A 163 12.07 -3.86 3.66
C ALA A 163 12.80 -3.95 2.32
N GLY A 164 13.42 -5.10 2.01
CA GLY A 164 14.06 -5.38 0.73
C GLY A 164 13.06 -5.35 -0.43
N SER A 165 11.90 -6.00 -0.27
CA SER A 165 10.84 -6.00 -1.28
C SER A 165 10.31 -4.59 -1.57
N VAL A 166 10.14 -3.75 -0.54
CA VAL A 166 9.71 -2.35 -0.72
C VAL A 166 10.76 -1.57 -1.51
N LEU A 167 12.05 -1.69 -1.16
CA LEU A 167 13.12 -0.99 -1.85
C LEU A 167 13.20 -1.38 -3.33
N PHE A 168 13.24 -2.69 -3.63
CA PHE A 168 13.28 -3.18 -5.00
C PHE A 168 12.05 -2.78 -5.80
N SER A 169 10.87 -2.78 -5.17
CA SER A 169 9.64 -2.33 -5.81
C SER A 169 9.70 -0.86 -6.19
N ILE A 170 10.23 0.02 -5.33
CA ILE A 170 10.39 1.45 -5.61
C ILE A 170 11.35 1.67 -6.78
N ILE A 171 12.50 0.99 -6.78
CA ILE A 171 13.48 1.09 -7.87
C ILE A 171 12.86 0.59 -9.19
N ALA A 172 12.19 -0.54 -9.17
CA ALA A 172 11.53 -1.09 -10.35
C ALA A 172 10.44 -0.17 -10.90
N CYS A 173 9.68 0.51 -10.03
CA CYS A 173 8.62 1.44 -10.42
C CYS A 173 9.12 2.64 -11.23
N ALA A 174 10.36 3.06 -11.05
CA ALA A 174 10.95 4.13 -11.87
C ALA A 174 10.92 3.80 -13.38
N VAL A 175 10.98 2.51 -13.73
CA VAL A 175 10.92 2.02 -15.11
C VAL A 175 9.53 1.49 -15.46
N THR A 176 8.88 0.78 -14.54
CA THR A 176 7.63 0.09 -14.85
C THR A 176 6.43 1.04 -14.93
N ILE A 177 6.37 2.11 -14.15
CA ILE A 177 5.24 3.07 -14.21
C ILE A 177 5.18 3.76 -15.57
N PRO A 178 6.25 4.36 -16.13
CA PRO A 178 6.21 4.94 -17.46
C PRO A 178 5.85 3.92 -18.55
N LEU A 179 6.36 2.68 -18.43
CA LEU A 179 6.04 1.61 -19.36
C LEU A 179 4.54 1.28 -19.38
N TRP A 180 3.95 1.07 -18.20
CA TRP A 180 2.53 0.74 -18.08
C TRP A 180 1.61 1.91 -18.42
N ALA A 181 2.03 3.15 -18.11
CA ALA A 181 1.31 4.34 -18.54
C ALA A 181 1.26 4.47 -20.07
N TYR A 182 2.38 4.23 -20.75
CA TYR A 182 2.45 4.22 -22.21
C TYR A 182 1.59 3.10 -22.82
N MET A 183 1.67 1.89 -22.25
CA MET A 183 0.82 0.77 -22.70
C MET A 183 -0.68 1.05 -22.51
N ALA A 184 -1.05 1.64 -21.39
CA ALA A 184 -2.44 2.01 -21.12
C ALA A 184 -2.92 3.12 -22.07
N ASP A 185 -2.05 4.02 -22.47
CA ASP A 185 -2.38 5.11 -23.40
C ASP A 185 -2.64 4.60 -24.82
N ILE A 186 -1.95 3.57 -25.26
CA ILE A 186 -2.15 2.91 -26.54
C ILE A 186 -3.42 2.06 -26.56
N LEU A 187 -3.70 1.35 -25.46
CA LEU A 187 -4.78 0.37 -25.42
C LEU A 187 -6.15 0.98 -25.11
N PHE A 188 -6.17 2.05 -24.34
CA PHE A 188 -7.40 2.74 -23.93
C PHE A 188 -7.44 4.15 -24.52
N VAL A 189 -7.57 4.23 -25.83
CA VAL A 189 -7.74 5.49 -26.59
C VAL A 189 -9.16 6.00 -26.47
#